data_689bb449872a1bb0eeebd884a3c4f26e
#
_entry.id   689bb449872a1bb0eeebd884a3c4f26e
#
_cell.length_a   1.000
_cell.length_b   1.000
_cell.length_c   1.000
_cell.angle_alpha   90.00
_cell.angle_beta   90.00
_cell.angle_gamma   90.00
#
_symmetry.space_group_name_H-M   'P 1'
#
loop_
_entity.id
_entity.type
_entity.pdbx_description
1 polymer ?
#
loop_
_entity_poly.entity_id
_entity_poly.type
_entity_poly.pdbx_seq_one_letter_code
_entity_poly.pdbx_strand_id
1 'polypeptide(L)'
;MTELDVALTDYALAIECALFTYLVQRREHALFFGSAAVASLAGGTVHGFFLDVRTLGNAVLWRITLIAIGVTAASAWAIGATVLFPAPTARRITSAAAAAFAAYCVLTLFITQDFRAAVVFYLPATVFLLVVLSVAYARARERRILVAIAGLGLMFIAAGVQQARVALHPTYFNHNALYHLIQAVALWLFFLGLRRPHADAT
;
A
#
# COMPACT_ATOMS: atom_id res chain seq x y z
N MET A 1 17.28 20.85 2.29
CA MET A 1 16.09 21.20 3.11
C MET A 1 15.38 19.90 3.40
N THR A 2 14.88 19.68 4.61
CA THR A 2 14.09 18.49 4.97
C THR A 2 12.65 18.68 4.53
N GLU A 3 11.97 17.59 4.12
CA GLU A 3 10.53 17.57 3.82
C GLU A 3 9.79 17.09 5.06
N LEU A 4 9.72 17.94 6.08
CA LEU A 4 9.21 17.58 7.40
C LEU A 4 7.71 17.24 7.38
N ASP A 5 6.93 17.93 6.56
CA ASP A 5 5.51 17.66 6.32
C ASP A 5 5.27 16.24 5.77
N VAL A 6 6.10 15.84 4.79
CA VAL A 6 6.06 14.50 4.22
C VAL A 6 6.49 13.45 5.25
N ALA A 7 7.59 13.69 5.97
CA ALA A 7 8.09 12.77 6.98
C ALA A 7 7.07 12.53 8.10
N LEU A 8 6.41 13.58 8.60
CA LEU A 8 5.40 13.47 9.66
C LEU A 8 4.16 12.71 9.20
N THR A 9 3.68 12.96 7.99
CA THR A 9 2.51 12.25 7.43
C THR A 9 2.85 10.78 7.13
N ASP A 10 4.05 10.48 6.66
CA ASP A 10 4.54 9.11 6.50
C ASP A 10 4.64 8.36 7.83
N TYR A 11 5.17 8.99 8.89
CA TYR A 11 5.23 8.35 10.21
C TYR A 11 3.84 8.09 10.80
N ALA A 12 2.90 9.02 10.62
CA ALA A 12 1.52 8.79 11.02
C ALA A 12 0.91 7.58 10.27
N LEU A 13 1.14 7.50 8.96
CA LEU A 13 0.71 6.38 8.13
C LEU A 13 1.38 5.05 8.54
N ALA A 14 2.67 5.09 8.90
CA ALA A 14 3.40 3.93 9.40
C ALA A 14 2.79 3.38 10.70
N ILE A 15 2.47 4.26 11.66
CA ILE A 15 1.82 3.89 12.92
C ILE A 15 0.43 3.30 12.65
N GLU A 16 -0.37 3.94 11.82
CA GLU A 16 -1.70 3.47 11.44
C GLU A 16 -1.64 2.06 10.83
N CYS A 17 -0.79 1.85 9.84
CA CYS A 17 -0.62 0.55 9.19
C CYS A 17 -0.05 -0.52 10.13
N ALA A 18 0.83 -0.16 11.06
CA ALA A 18 1.33 -1.08 12.07
C ALA A 18 0.20 -1.55 13.01
N LEU A 19 -0.68 -0.64 13.43
CA LEU A 19 -1.88 -0.98 14.21
C LEU A 19 -2.81 -1.91 13.42
N PHE A 20 -3.06 -1.64 12.15
CA PHE A 20 -3.89 -2.51 11.31
C PHE A 20 -3.26 -3.89 11.15
N THR A 21 -1.94 -3.98 11.01
CA THR A 21 -1.21 -5.26 10.94
C THR A 21 -1.49 -6.13 12.16
N TYR A 22 -1.50 -5.52 13.35
CA TYR A 22 -1.80 -6.23 14.60
C TYR A 22 -3.27 -6.65 14.72
N LEU A 23 -4.19 -5.84 14.17
CA LEU A 23 -5.64 -6.04 14.32
C LEU A 23 -6.25 -6.96 13.26
N VAL A 24 -5.57 -7.24 12.14
CA VAL A 24 -6.07 -8.17 11.13
C VAL A 24 -5.70 -9.62 11.46
N GLN A 25 -6.57 -10.55 11.07
CA GLN A 25 -6.40 -11.97 11.41
C GLN A 25 -5.76 -12.80 10.29
N ARG A 26 -5.85 -12.33 9.03
CA ARG A 26 -5.35 -13.06 7.87
C ARG A 26 -3.93 -12.64 7.55
N ARG A 27 -3.08 -13.61 7.24
CA ARG A 27 -1.67 -13.38 6.92
C ARG A 27 -1.47 -12.42 5.75
N GLU A 28 -2.24 -12.56 4.68
CA GLU A 28 -2.17 -11.70 3.50
C GLU A 28 -2.56 -10.24 3.81
N HIS A 29 -3.49 -10.02 4.75
CA HIS A 29 -3.85 -8.68 5.21
C HIS A 29 -2.73 -8.10 6.09
N ALA A 30 -2.15 -8.92 6.99
CA ALA A 30 -1.04 -8.49 7.84
C ALA A 30 0.20 -8.16 7.01
N LEU A 31 0.50 -8.92 5.95
CA LEU A 31 1.58 -8.60 5.02
C LEU A 31 1.32 -7.30 4.26
N PHE A 32 0.08 -7.05 3.82
CA PHE A 32 -0.30 -5.81 3.13
C PHE A 32 -0.06 -4.59 4.02
N PHE A 33 -0.66 -4.56 5.20
CA PHE A 33 -0.52 -3.40 6.10
C PHE A 33 0.88 -3.30 6.72
N GLY A 34 1.50 -4.42 7.09
CA GLY A 34 2.85 -4.44 7.65
C GLY A 34 3.91 -3.94 6.68
N SER A 35 3.82 -4.33 5.42
CA SER A 35 4.73 -3.82 4.41
C SER A 35 4.46 -2.35 4.07
N ALA A 36 3.20 -1.91 4.08
CA ALA A 36 2.86 -0.49 3.96
C ALA A 36 3.45 0.33 5.13
N ALA A 37 3.37 -0.20 6.37
CA ALA A 37 3.99 0.44 7.53
C ALA A 37 5.51 0.58 7.37
N VAL A 38 6.20 -0.47 6.88
CA VAL A 38 7.64 -0.44 6.63
C VAL A 38 7.98 0.55 5.51
N ALA A 39 7.19 0.58 4.43
CA ALA A 39 7.39 1.52 3.33
C ALA A 39 7.29 2.97 3.80
N SER A 40 6.24 3.30 4.56
CA SER A 40 6.02 4.64 5.10
C SER A 40 7.08 5.02 6.15
N LEU A 41 7.48 4.09 7.02
CA LEU A 41 8.54 4.37 8.00
C LEU A 41 9.88 4.68 7.31
N ALA A 42 10.28 3.86 6.34
CA ALA A 42 11.53 4.05 5.60
C ALA A 42 11.47 5.29 4.70
N GLY A 43 10.37 5.51 3.98
CA GLY A 43 10.14 6.69 3.13
C GLY A 43 10.16 7.98 3.93
N GLY A 44 9.41 8.04 5.04
CA GLY A 44 9.40 9.19 5.94
C GLY A 44 10.78 9.50 6.53
N THR A 45 11.57 8.46 6.83
CA THR A 45 12.94 8.64 7.30
C THR A 45 13.84 9.21 6.20
N VAL A 46 13.66 8.80 4.94
CA VAL A 46 14.36 9.43 3.80
C VAL A 46 14.00 10.90 3.67
N HIS A 47 12.70 11.24 3.69
CA HIS A 47 12.21 12.62 3.56
C HIS A 47 12.63 13.51 4.72
N GLY A 48 12.71 12.94 5.93
CA GLY A 48 13.11 13.70 7.13
C GLY A 48 14.62 13.91 7.26
N PHE A 49 15.45 12.91 6.87
CA PHE A 49 16.86 12.90 7.28
C PHE A 49 17.86 12.58 6.16
N PHE A 50 17.44 11.96 5.05
CA PHE A 50 18.33 11.43 4.04
C PHE A 50 17.95 11.82 2.62
N LEU A 51 17.65 13.11 2.37
CA LEU A 51 17.30 13.60 1.03
C LEU A 51 18.45 13.55 0.00
N ASP A 52 19.71 13.59 0.47
CA ASP A 52 20.86 13.44 -0.45
C ASP A 52 20.98 11.98 -0.91
N VAL A 53 20.64 11.77 -2.17
CA VAL A 53 20.65 10.45 -2.84
C VAL A 53 22.03 9.79 -2.87
N ARG A 54 23.12 10.53 -2.59
CA ARG A 54 24.48 10.01 -2.55
C ARG A 54 24.83 9.37 -1.21
N THR A 55 24.00 9.54 -0.19
CA THR A 55 24.24 8.95 1.13
C THR A 55 23.84 7.48 1.18
N LEU A 56 24.58 6.69 1.95
CA LEU A 56 24.25 5.29 2.20
C LEU A 56 22.87 5.14 2.84
N GLY A 57 22.51 6.07 3.75
CA GLY A 57 21.20 6.10 4.41
C GLY A 57 20.06 6.20 3.40
N ASN A 58 20.14 7.14 2.44
CA ASN A 58 19.17 7.24 1.35
C ASN A 58 19.13 5.94 0.54
N ALA A 59 20.28 5.47 0.08
CA ALA A 59 20.36 4.31 -0.80
C ALA A 59 19.76 3.03 -0.17
N VAL A 60 19.94 2.82 1.12
CA VAL A 60 19.40 1.66 1.84
C VAL A 60 17.92 1.83 2.13
N LEU A 61 17.52 2.96 2.74
CA LEU A 61 16.13 3.19 3.14
C LEU A 61 15.19 3.30 1.94
N TRP A 62 15.65 3.91 0.85
CA TRP A 62 14.85 3.99 -0.37
C TRP A 62 14.60 2.61 -1.00
N ARG A 63 15.61 1.73 -1.01
CA ARG A 63 15.42 0.34 -1.44
C ARG A 63 14.45 -0.42 -0.55
N ILE A 64 14.54 -0.23 0.78
CA ILE A 64 13.57 -0.81 1.72
C ILE A 64 12.16 -0.34 1.40
N THR A 65 11.96 0.96 1.14
CA THR A 65 10.68 1.54 0.73
C THR A 65 10.15 0.86 -0.53
N LEU A 66 10.96 0.78 -1.60
CA LEU A 66 10.53 0.17 -2.87
C LEU A 66 10.17 -1.31 -2.70
N ILE A 67 11.01 -2.10 -2.01
CA ILE A 67 10.76 -3.52 -1.77
C ILE A 67 9.48 -3.70 -0.93
N ALA A 68 9.27 -2.89 0.10
CA ALA A 68 8.08 -2.96 0.94
C ALA A 68 6.81 -2.64 0.13
N ILE A 69 6.82 -1.65 -0.78
CA ILE A 69 5.73 -1.41 -1.72
C ILE A 69 5.49 -2.64 -2.61
N GLY A 70 6.54 -3.33 -3.05
CA GLY A 70 6.44 -4.57 -3.80
C GLY A 70 5.74 -5.69 -3.02
N VAL A 71 6.05 -5.84 -1.71
CA VAL A 71 5.34 -6.79 -0.83
C VAL A 71 3.87 -6.41 -0.69
N THR A 72 3.56 -5.11 -0.55
CA THR A 72 2.18 -4.63 -0.50
C THR A 72 1.42 -5.01 -1.78
N ALA A 73 2.03 -4.84 -2.95
CA ALA A 73 1.46 -5.23 -4.24
C ALA A 73 1.22 -6.75 -4.33
N ALA A 74 2.22 -7.57 -3.98
CA ALA A 74 2.08 -9.02 -3.97
C ALA A 74 0.97 -9.49 -3.01
N SER A 75 0.85 -8.83 -1.86
CA SER A 75 -0.22 -9.09 -0.88
C SER A 75 -1.60 -8.70 -1.42
N ALA A 76 -1.72 -7.63 -2.19
CA ALA A 76 -2.97 -7.24 -2.84
C ALA A 76 -3.45 -8.31 -3.84
N TRP A 77 -2.53 -8.92 -4.63
CA TRP A 77 -2.83 -10.08 -5.47
C TRP A 77 -3.33 -11.26 -4.64
N ALA A 78 -2.68 -11.57 -3.51
CA ALA A 78 -3.07 -12.68 -2.63
C ALA A 78 -4.45 -12.45 -2.01
N ILE A 79 -4.73 -11.23 -1.53
CA ILE A 79 -6.05 -10.85 -0.99
C ILE A 79 -7.13 -11.06 -2.06
N GLY A 80 -6.95 -10.49 -3.24
CA GLY A 80 -7.93 -10.64 -4.32
C GLY A 80 -8.11 -12.10 -4.74
N ALA A 81 -7.02 -12.86 -4.85
CA ALA A 81 -7.08 -14.27 -5.21
C ALA A 81 -7.91 -15.09 -4.20
N THR A 82 -7.71 -14.87 -2.89
CA THR A 82 -8.45 -15.62 -1.85
C THR A 82 -9.90 -15.18 -1.69
N VAL A 83 -10.27 -13.96 -2.13
CA VAL A 83 -11.65 -13.46 -2.08
C VAL A 83 -12.53 -14.11 -3.15
N LEU A 84 -12.02 -14.31 -4.36
CA LEU A 84 -12.88 -14.65 -5.51
C LEU A 84 -12.67 -16.04 -6.07
N PHE A 85 -11.48 -16.63 -5.92
CA PHE A 85 -11.09 -17.84 -6.62
C PHE A 85 -11.00 -19.08 -5.72
N PRO A 86 -11.23 -20.29 -6.26
CA PRO A 86 -10.98 -21.55 -5.54
C PRO A 86 -9.50 -21.69 -5.14
N ALA A 87 -9.23 -22.43 -4.09
CA ALA A 87 -7.88 -22.57 -3.51
C ALA A 87 -6.76 -22.95 -4.53
N PRO A 88 -6.97 -23.84 -5.52
CA PRO A 88 -5.93 -24.13 -6.50
C PRO A 88 -5.59 -22.93 -7.40
N THR A 89 -6.61 -22.19 -7.84
CA THR A 89 -6.43 -20.99 -8.67
C THR A 89 -5.83 -19.85 -7.84
N ALA A 90 -6.32 -19.63 -6.64
CA ALA A 90 -5.77 -18.63 -5.72
C ALA A 90 -4.27 -18.88 -5.45
N ARG A 91 -3.86 -20.13 -5.25
CA ARG A 91 -2.44 -20.50 -5.11
C ARG A 91 -1.63 -20.18 -6.36
N ARG A 92 -2.13 -20.47 -7.56
CA ARG A 92 -1.44 -20.13 -8.83
C ARG A 92 -1.23 -18.62 -8.97
N ILE A 93 -2.27 -17.82 -8.71
CA ILE A 93 -2.20 -16.35 -8.77
C ILE A 93 -1.16 -15.84 -7.77
N THR A 94 -1.21 -16.30 -6.51
CA THR A 94 -0.27 -15.89 -5.47
C THR A 94 1.18 -16.29 -5.80
N SER A 95 1.39 -17.50 -6.36
CA SER A 95 2.72 -17.94 -6.79
C SER A 95 3.25 -17.12 -7.97
N ALA A 96 2.40 -16.77 -8.93
CA ALA A 96 2.76 -15.88 -10.04
C ALA A 96 3.11 -14.47 -9.53
N ALA A 97 2.33 -13.93 -8.59
CA ALA A 97 2.62 -12.66 -7.95
C ALA A 97 3.95 -12.69 -7.17
N ALA A 98 4.26 -13.79 -6.48
CA ALA A 98 5.53 -13.97 -5.78
C ALA A 98 6.73 -14.05 -6.77
N ALA A 99 6.58 -14.73 -7.89
CA ALA A 99 7.60 -14.78 -8.94
C ALA A 99 7.83 -13.39 -9.57
N ALA A 100 6.74 -12.66 -9.86
CA ALA A 100 6.82 -11.29 -10.35
C ALA A 100 7.47 -10.35 -9.33
N PHE A 101 7.18 -10.53 -8.03
CA PHE A 101 7.82 -9.79 -6.95
C PHE A 101 9.33 -10.09 -6.88
N ALA A 102 9.75 -11.34 -7.05
CA ALA A 102 11.17 -11.69 -7.10
C ALA A 102 11.89 -10.97 -8.26
N ALA A 103 11.28 -10.94 -9.44
CA ALA A 103 11.81 -10.18 -10.58
C ALA A 103 11.85 -8.66 -10.30
N TYR A 104 10.82 -8.12 -9.65
CA TYR A 104 10.78 -6.73 -9.21
C TYR A 104 11.88 -6.42 -8.18
N CYS A 105 12.19 -7.32 -7.25
CA CYS A 105 13.32 -7.15 -6.31
C CYS A 105 14.66 -7.09 -7.05
N VAL A 106 14.89 -7.94 -8.04
CA VAL A 106 16.10 -7.87 -8.88
C VAL A 106 16.19 -6.52 -9.59
N LEU A 107 15.08 -6.06 -10.17
CA LEU A 107 15.00 -4.76 -10.85
C LEU A 107 15.38 -3.60 -9.90
N THR A 108 14.78 -3.55 -8.71
CA THR A 108 14.95 -2.44 -7.76
C THR A 108 16.28 -2.48 -7.02
N LEU A 109 16.86 -3.66 -6.79
CA LEU A 109 18.15 -3.80 -6.11
C LEU A 109 19.33 -3.51 -7.03
N PHE A 110 19.26 -3.91 -8.32
CA PHE A 110 20.42 -3.93 -9.20
C PHE A 110 20.31 -3.02 -10.43
N ILE A 111 19.09 -2.61 -10.85
CA ILE A 111 18.90 -1.91 -12.13
C ILE A 111 18.41 -0.47 -11.93
N THR A 112 17.33 -0.25 -11.14
CA THR A 112 16.75 1.09 -10.97
C THR A 112 16.17 1.32 -9.58
N GLN A 113 16.28 2.57 -9.13
CA GLN A 113 15.64 3.05 -7.90
C GLN A 113 14.54 4.10 -8.21
N ASP A 114 14.10 4.15 -9.46
CA ASP A 114 13.00 5.06 -9.84
C ASP A 114 11.69 4.58 -9.22
N PHE A 115 11.00 5.48 -8.54
CA PHE A 115 9.68 5.22 -7.93
C PHE A 115 8.64 4.75 -8.95
N ARG A 116 8.81 5.12 -10.23
CA ARG A 116 7.93 4.65 -11.31
C ARG A 116 7.90 3.13 -11.43
N ALA A 117 9.01 2.44 -11.13
CA ALA A 117 9.03 0.98 -11.10
C ALA A 117 8.07 0.41 -10.05
N ALA A 118 8.01 1.03 -8.86
CA ALA A 118 7.05 0.65 -7.82
C ALA A 118 5.61 0.93 -8.26
N VAL A 119 5.34 2.08 -8.88
CA VAL A 119 4.01 2.43 -9.40
C VAL A 119 3.55 1.41 -10.45
N VAL A 120 4.39 1.09 -11.44
CA VAL A 120 4.09 0.11 -12.49
C VAL A 120 3.82 -1.28 -11.92
N PHE A 121 4.52 -1.67 -10.87
CA PHE A 121 4.32 -2.95 -10.21
C PHE A 121 3.07 -2.98 -9.31
N TYR A 122 2.78 -1.89 -8.60
CA TYR A 122 1.67 -1.79 -7.66
C TYR A 122 0.31 -1.56 -8.33
N LEU A 123 0.26 -0.77 -9.40
CA LEU A 123 -0.98 -0.37 -10.06
C LEU A 123 -1.81 -1.57 -10.58
N PRO A 124 -1.25 -2.57 -11.29
CA PRO A 124 -2.00 -3.75 -11.71
C PRO A 124 -2.59 -4.54 -10.54
N ALA A 125 -1.88 -4.62 -9.41
CA ALA A 125 -2.33 -5.33 -8.22
C ALA A 125 -3.57 -4.65 -7.59
N THR A 126 -3.56 -3.33 -7.49
CA THR A 126 -4.69 -2.56 -6.94
C THR A 126 -5.88 -2.55 -7.86
N VAL A 127 -5.68 -2.47 -9.18
CA VAL A 127 -6.76 -2.61 -10.18
C VAL A 127 -7.38 -4.00 -10.11
N PHE A 128 -6.57 -5.06 -10.08
CA PHE A 128 -7.05 -6.43 -9.91
C PHE A 128 -7.89 -6.57 -8.64
N LEU A 129 -7.39 -6.07 -7.51
CA LEU A 129 -8.09 -6.14 -6.23
C LEU A 129 -9.42 -5.37 -6.27
N LEU A 130 -9.46 -4.19 -6.89
CA LEU A 130 -10.68 -3.41 -7.08
C LEU A 130 -11.72 -4.17 -7.91
N VAL A 131 -11.31 -4.78 -9.03
CA VAL A 131 -12.19 -5.57 -9.88
C VAL A 131 -12.74 -6.78 -9.10
N VAL A 132 -11.88 -7.50 -8.40
CA VAL A 132 -12.26 -8.67 -7.59
C VAL A 132 -13.26 -8.30 -6.51
N LEU A 133 -13.01 -7.24 -5.75
CA LEU A 133 -13.93 -6.78 -4.72
C LEU A 133 -15.25 -6.29 -5.31
N SER A 134 -15.23 -5.65 -6.46
CA SER A 134 -16.45 -5.22 -7.17
C SER A 134 -17.30 -6.42 -7.60
N VAL A 135 -16.69 -7.48 -8.14
CA VAL A 135 -17.37 -8.73 -8.46
C VAL A 135 -17.90 -9.42 -7.19
N ALA A 136 -17.12 -9.47 -6.13
CA ALA A 136 -17.56 -10.04 -4.85
C ALA A 136 -18.74 -9.27 -4.26
N TYR A 137 -18.71 -7.94 -4.33
CA TYR A 137 -19.82 -7.10 -3.90
C TYR A 137 -21.08 -7.31 -4.77
N ALA A 138 -20.93 -7.40 -6.08
CA ALA A 138 -22.07 -7.66 -6.96
C ALA A 138 -22.78 -8.97 -6.63
N ARG A 139 -22.04 -9.99 -6.17
CA ARG A 139 -22.57 -11.31 -5.79
C ARG A 139 -23.17 -11.33 -4.37
N ALA A 140 -22.46 -10.78 -3.38
CA ALA A 140 -22.82 -10.94 -1.98
C ALA A 140 -23.58 -9.73 -1.39
N ARG A 141 -23.48 -8.54 -2.01
CA ARG A 141 -24.07 -7.26 -1.54
C ARG A 141 -23.70 -6.89 -0.10
N GLU A 142 -22.56 -7.38 0.38
CA GLU A 142 -22.08 -7.09 1.73
C GLU A 142 -21.54 -5.66 1.84
N ARG A 143 -22.10 -4.86 2.76
CA ARG A 143 -21.72 -3.46 2.97
C ARG A 143 -20.24 -3.27 3.26
N ARG A 144 -19.60 -4.21 3.97
CA ARG A 144 -18.16 -4.15 4.26
C ARG A 144 -17.30 -4.18 3.00
N ILE A 145 -17.70 -4.98 1.97
CA ILE A 145 -16.96 -5.02 0.70
C ILE A 145 -17.08 -3.66 -0.01
N LEU A 146 -18.23 -3.02 0.06
CA LEU A 146 -18.40 -1.66 -0.47
C LEU A 146 -17.48 -0.64 0.22
N VAL A 147 -17.28 -0.75 1.54
CA VAL A 147 -16.35 0.10 2.29
C VAL A 147 -14.90 -0.14 1.84
N ALA A 148 -14.50 -1.41 1.61
CA ALA A 148 -13.18 -1.72 1.06
C ALA A 148 -12.98 -1.14 -0.36
N ILE A 149 -14.01 -1.23 -1.22
CA ILE A 149 -14.01 -0.63 -2.56
C ILE A 149 -13.85 0.88 -2.47
N ALA A 150 -14.56 1.54 -1.56
CA ALA A 150 -14.45 2.99 -1.34
C ALA A 150 -13.02 3.37 -0.89
N GLY A 151 -12.40 2.58 0.00
CA GLY A 151 -11.00 2.74 0.39
C GLY A 151 -10.05 2.64 -0.81
N LEU A 152 -10.18 1.58 -1.64
CA LEU A 152 -9.37 1.44 -2.86
C LEU A 152 -9.60 2.58 -3.85
N GLY A 153 -10.85 3.00 -4.05
CA GLY A 153 -11.18 4.15 -4.90
C GLY A 153 -10.48 5.43 -4.43
N LEU A 154 -10.47 5.66 -3.11
CA LEU A 154 -9.79 6.80 -2.51
C LEU A 154 -8.26 6.72 -2.66
N MET A 155 -7.65 5.50 -2.67
CA MET A 155 -6.23 5.32 -2.99
C MET A 155 -5.91 5.80 -4.41
N PHE A 156 -6.77 5.53 -5.40
CA PHE A 156 -6.60 6.05 -6.76
C PHE A 156 -6.73 7.57 -6.82
N ILE A 157 -7.67 8.15 -6.06
CA ILE A 157 -7.79 9.62 -5.94
C ILE A 157 -6.52 10.20 -5.32
N ALA A 158 -6.00 9.61 -4.24
CA ALA A 158 -4.73 10.01 -3.63
C ALA A 158 -3.57 10.01 -4.64
N ALA A 159 -3.42 8.91 -5.39
CA ALA A 159 -2.41 8.81 -6.44
C ALA A 159 -2.59 9.88 -7.53
N GLY A 160 -3.82 10.19 -7.92
CA GLY A 160 -4.14 11.28 -8.85
C GLY A 160 -3.73 12.65 -8.32
N VAL A 161 -4.01 12.94 -7.05
CA VAL A 161 -3.61 14.18 -6.36
C VAL A 161 -2.08 14.32 -6.35
N GLN A 162 -1.36 13.24 -6.04
CA GLN A 162 0.10 13.21 -6.05
C GLN A 162 0.66 13.47 -7.46
N GLN A 163 0.15 12.77 -8.47
CA GLN A 163 0.63 12.92 -9.85
C GLN A 163 0.32 14.29 -10.43
N ALA A 164 -0.84 14.87 -10.10
CA ALA A 164 -1.21 16.23 -10.48
C ALA A 164 -0.49 17.32 -9.66
N ARG A 165 0.32 16.91 -8.67
CA ARG A 165 1.05 17.79 -7.76
C ARG A 165 0.16 18.82 -7.05
N VAL A 166 -1.07 18.42 -6.70
CA VAL A 166 -1.99 19.28 -5.95
C VAL A 166 -1.51 19.39 -4.50
N ALA A 167 -1.18 20.58 -4.05
CA ALA A 167 -0.70 20.88 -2.71
C ALA A 167 -1.64 21.86 -2.01
N LEU A 168 -1.81 21.72 -0.69
CA LEU A 168 -2.50 22.72 0.13
C LEU A 168 -1.63 23.95 0.36
N HIS A 169 -0.32 23.74 0.50
CA HIS A 169 0.68 24.80 0.57
C HIS A 169 2.00 24.29 0.00
N PRO A 170 2.62 25.00 -0.97
CA PRO A 170 3.79 24.47 -1.67
C PRO A 170 5.01 24.19 -0.79
N THR A 171 5.14 24.90 0.34
CA THR A 171 6.30 24.78 1.25
C THR A 171 5.98 24.01 2.53
N TYR A 172 4.78 24.18 3.11
CA TYR A 172 4.45 23.65 4.44
C TYR A 172 3.54 22.43 4.42
N PHE A 173 2.89 22.16 3.27
CA PHE A 173 2.03 20.99 3.09
C PHE A 173 1.94 20.65 1.61
N ASN A 174 2.98 19.97 1.13
CA ASN A 174 3.16 19.69 -0.30
C ASN A 174 2.24 18.54 -0.78
N HIS A 175 2.29 18.24 -2.06
CA HIS A 175 1.44 17.22 -2.69
C HIS A 175 1.69 15.81 -2.14
N ASN A 176 2.90 15.48 -1.67
CA ASN A 176 3.18 14.18 -1.06
C ASN A 176 2.54 14.09 0.34
N ALA A 177 2.63 15.15 1.16
CA ALA A 177 1.96 15.19 2.46
C ALA A 177 0.43 15.07 2.31
N LEU A 178 -0.16 15.76 1.34
CA LEU A 178 -1.60 15.64 1.05
C LEU A 178 -1.96 14.22 0.57
N TYR A 179 -1.12 13.63 -0.29
CA TYR A 179 -1.27 12.24 -0.70
C TYR A 179 -1.32 11.29 0.50
N HIS A 180 -0.38 11.39 1.44
CA HIS A 180 -0.32 10.51 2.61
C HIS A 180 -1.54 10.68 3.52
N LEU A 181 -2.06 11.89 3.68
CA LEU A 181 -3.28 12.13 4.46
C LEU A 181 -4.51 11.45 3.84
N ILE A 182 -4.68 11.59 2.52
CA ILE A 182 -5.77 10.92 1.80
C ILE A 182 -5.58 9.39 1.85
N GLN A 183 -4.32 8.93 1.71
CA GLN A 183 -3.96 7.52 1.79
C GLN A 183 -4.27 6.92 3.17
N ALA A 184 -4.08 7.65 4.26
CA ALA A 184 -4.45 7.20 5.59
C ALA A 184 -5.96 6.92 5.69
N VAL A 185 -6.79 7.86 5.27
CA VAL A 185 -8.24 7.65 5.24
C VAL A 185 -8.62 6.47 4.34
N ALA A 186 -7.96 6.33 3.20
CA ALA A 186 -8.19 5.25 2.26
C ALA A 186 -7.84 3.87 2.86
N LEU A 187 -6.70 3.77 3.53
CA LEU A 187 -6.25 2.53 4.20
C LEU A 187 -7.14 2.19 5.40
N TRP A 188 -7.60 3.19 6.14
CA TRP A 188 -8.58 2.95 7.21
C TRP A 188 -9.89 2.36 6.68
N LEU A 189 -10.46 2.94 5.63
CA LEU A 189 -11.65 2.39 4.99
C LEU A 189 -11.41 0.96 4.48
N PHE A 190 -10.26 0.73 3.84
CA PHE A 190 -9.88 -0.60 3.37
C PHE A 190 -9.76 -1.60 4.52
N PHE A 191 -9.12 -1.22 5.63
CA PHE A 191 -9.03 -2.02 6.85
C PHE A 191 -10.42 -2.38 7.40
N LEU A 192 -11.33 -1.39 7.54
CA LEU A 192 -12.69 -1.63 8.01
C LEU A 192 -13.44 -2.62 7.13
N GLY A 193 -13.24 -2.56 5.82
CA GLY A 193 -13.84 -3.48 4.87
C GLY A 193 -13.28 -4.91 4.93
N LEU A 194 -12.01 -5.06 5.31
CA LEU A 194 -11.35 -6.38 5.45
C LEU A 194 -11.55 -7.01 6.82
N ARG A 195 -11.78 -6.20 7.86
CA ARG A 195 -11.99 -6.68 9.22
C ARG A 195 -13.31 -7.47 9.29
N ARG A 196 -13.22 -8.72 9.76
CA ARG A 196 -14.42 -9.46 10.14
C ARG A 196 -14.94 -8.89 11.48
N PRO A 197 -16.26 -8.67 11.65
CA PRO A 197 -16.79 -8.46 12.99
C PRO A 197 -16.36 -9.66 13.86
N HIS A 198 -15.96 -9.41 15.10
CA HIS A 198 -15.92 -10.51 16.06
C HIS A 198 -17.33 -11.10 16.04
N ALA A 199 -17.46 -12.39 15.67
CA ALA A 199 -18.66 -13.12 15.98
C ALA A 199 -18.81 -12.99 17.50
N ASP A 200 -19.86 -12.30 17.94
CA ASP A 200 -20.17 -12.21 19.35
C ASP A 200 -20.14 -13.63 19.89
N ALA A 201 -19.24 -13.86 20.86
CA ALA A 201 -19.16 -15.10 21.59
C ALA A 201 -20.44 -15.15 22.46
N THR A 202 -21.51 -15.71 21.86
CA THR A 202 -22.71 -16.12 22.59
C THR A 202 -22.56 -17.54 23.08
#